data_cc450d9614d1805c6a918eb0e72b6812
#
_entry.id   cc450d9614d1805c6a918eb0e72b6812
#
_cell.length_a   1.000
_cell.length_b   1.000
_cell.length_c   1.000
_cell.angle_alpha   90.00
_cell.angle_beta   90.00
_cell.angle_gamma   90.00
#
_symmetry.space_group_name_H-M   'P 1'
#
loop_
_entity.id
_entity.type
_entity.pdbx_description
1 polymer ?
#
loop_
_entity_poly.entity_id
_entity_poly.type
_entity_poly.pdbx_seq_one_letter_code
_entity_poly.pdbx_strand_id
1 'polypeptide(L)'
;NTTIPTKKSQIFSTAADGQTSVEVHVLQGEREMAAYNKTLGRFQLTGIPPAPRGVPQIEVTFDIDANGIVHVSAKDMATGNSQQVSITASTNLTDEEIDRAVKEAEAHAEEDKKKKEEIEVRNNAESLVYNSEKTLTELGDKISGEEKAKVETEIANVKKALEGSDIENIKQATEKLTTVFYEISEKLYKANAEAQGAANGAQGAGNDGPKVDQNGNVYDADYKVEEDGNDKK
;
A
#
# COMPACT_ATOMS: atom_id res chain seq x y z
N ASN A 1 -2.72 26.59 -4.90
CA ASN A 1 -1.81 27.45 -5.69
C ASN A 1 -0.38 26.88 -5.63
N THR A 2 0.09 26.32 -6.75
CA THR A 2 1.46 25.77 -6.87
C THR A 2 2.22 26.61 -7.89
N THR A 3 3.45 27.03 -7.52
CA THR A 3 4.34 27.72 -8.44
C THR A 3 4.80 26.77 -9.55
N ILE A 4 4.76 27.21 -10.80
CA ILE A 4 5.25 26.47 -11.96
C ILE A 4 6.59 27.07 -12.45
N PRO A 5 7.51 26.27 -13.00
CA PRO A 5 7.37 24.83 -13.24
C PRO A 5 7.45 24.00 -11.96
N THR A 6 6.80 22.82 -11.94
CA THR A 6 6.81 21.92 -10.78
C THR A 6 6.72 20.46 -11.21
N LYS A 7 7.33 19.59 -10.40
CA LYS A 7 7.32 18.15 -10.65
C LYS A 7 7.04 17.40 -9.34
N LYS A 8 6.14 16.41 -9.38
CA LYS A 8 5.83 15.53 -8.26
C LYS A 8 5.64 14.11 -8.74
N SER A 9 6.14 13.15 -7.98
CA SER A 9 5.98 11.72 -8.23
C SER A 9 5.33 11.02 -7.05
N GLN A 10 4.61 9.94 -7.34
CA GLN A 10 4.04 9.03 -6.35
C GLN A 10 4.12 7.60 -6.87
N ILE A 11 4.40 6.65 -5.97
CA ILE A 11 4.46 5.24 -6.30
C ILE A 11 3.11 4.60 -6.02
N PHE A 12 2.61 3.86 -7.00
CA PHE A 12 1.39 3.06 -6.96
C PHE A 12 1.73 1.58 -7.19
N SER A 13 0.75 0.71 -6.99
CA SER A 13 0.91 -0.71 -7.23
C SER A 13 -0.32 -1.31 -7.92
N THR A 14 -0.25 -2.61 -8.24
CA THR A 14 -1.37 -3.36 -8.84
C THR A 14 -2.41 -3.74 -7.78
N ALA A 15 -3.68 -3.81 -8.20
CA ALA A 15 -4.82 -4.16 -7.36
C ALA A 15 -5.18 -5.66 -7.40
N ALA A 16 -4.71 -6.39 -8.42
CA ALA A 16 -5.00 -7.80 -8.62
C ALA A 16 -3.71 -8.60 -8.88
N ASP A 17 -3.74 -9.90 -8.52
CA ASP A 17 -2.65 -10.82 -8.82
C ASP A 17 -2.52 -11.04 -10.33
N GLY A 18 -1.28 -11.11 -10.82
CA GLY A 18 -0.99 -11.34 -12.23
C GLY A 18 -1.38 -10.19 -13.15
N GLN A 19 -1.70 -9.01 -12.62
CA GLN A 19 -2.07 -7.83 -13.40
C GLN A 19 -0.89 -7.34 -14.26
N THR A 20 -1.08 -7.29 -15.58
CA THR A 20 -0.03 -6.94 -16.55
C THR A 20 -0.15 -5.52 -17.11
N SER A 21 -1.18 -4.79 -16.70
CA SER A 21 -1.42 -3.40 -17.12
C SER A 21 -2.11 -2.59 -16.03
N VAL A 22 -1.89 -1.28 -16.03
CA VAL A 22 -2.59 -0.31 -15.18
C VAL A 22 -3.12 0.84 -16.02
N GLU A 23 -4.35 1.29 -15.71
CA GLU A 23 -4.92 2.51 -16.28
C GLU A 23 -4.57 3.68 -15.37
N VAL A 24 -4.00 4.73 -15.95
CA VAL A 24 -3.77 6.02 -15.29
C VAL A 24 -4.87 6.98 -15.71
N HIS A 25 -5.69 7.37 -14.75
CA HIS A 25 -6.78 8.32 -14.94
C HIS A 25 -6.39 9.65 -14.28
N VAL A 26 -6.16 10.65 -15.10
CA VAL A 26 -5.74 11.98 -14.67
C VAL A 26 -6.96 12.87 -14.47
N LEU A 27 -7.06 13.45 -13.30
CA LEU A 27 -8.21 14.21 -12.83
C LEU A 27 -7.79 15.60 -12.37
N GLN A 28 -8.74 16.54 -12.42
CA GLN A 28 -8.63 17.88 -11.83
C GLN A 28 -9.89 18.15 -10.99
N GLY A 29 -9.69 18.57 -9.75
CA GLY A 29 -10.80 18.93 -8.84
C GLY A 29 -10.41 18.72 -7.38
N GLU A 30 -11.34 19.10 -6.50
CA GLU A 30 -11.19 19.09 -5.04
C GLU A 30 -12.04 17.99 -4.36
N ARG A 31 -12.82 17.20 -5.15
CA ARG A 31 -13.68 16.14 -4.61
C ARG A 31 -12.85 14.89 -4.31
N GLU A 32 -13.12 14.22 -3.18
CA GLU A 32 -12.43 12.99 -2.78
C GLU A 32 -12.66 11.82 -3.76
N MET A 33 -13.83 11.77 -4.38
CA MET A 33 -14.17 10.70 -5.32
C MET A 33 -13.81 11.07 -6.75
N ALA A 34 -13.11 10.20 -7.45
CA ALA A 34 -12.67 10.38 -8.83
C ALA A 34 -13.82 10.72 -9.80
N ALA A 35 -14.98 10.12 -9.58
CA ALA A 35 -16.17 10.32 -10.43
C ALA A 35 -16.72 11.76 -10.42
N TYR A 36 -16.39 12.55 -9.42
CA TYR A 36 -16.88 13.91 -9.25
C TYR A 36 -15.86 14.99 -9.67
N ASN A 37 -14.71 14.56 -10.19
CA ASN A 37 -13.68 15.45 -10.71
C ASN A 37 -13.63 15.44 -12.23
N LYS A 38 -13.10 16.52 -12.81
CA LYS A 38 -12.95 16.66 -14.26
C LYS A 38 -11.85 15.74 -14.77
N THR A 39 -12.17 14.88 -15.74
CA THR A 39 -11.16 14.06 -16.42
C THR A 39 -10.30 14.93 -17.34
N LEU A 40 -8.99 14.92 -17.15
CA LEU A 40 -8.02 15.57 -18.01
C LEU A 40 -7.46 14.62 -19.07
N GLY A 41 -7.32 13.34 -18.74
CA GLY A 41 -6.80 12.34 -19.65
C GLY A 41 -6.83 10.94 -19.05
N ARG A 42 -6.67 9.95 -19.93
CA ARG A 42 -6.49 8.53 -19.56
C ARG A 42 -5.45 7.90 -20.47
N PHE A 43 -4.62 7.04 -19.89
CA PHE A 43 -3.70 6.24 -20.65
C PHE A 43 -3.41 4.94 -19.91
N GLN A 44 -2.87 3.97 -20.58
CA GLN A 44 -2.60 2.65 -20.04
C GLN A 44 -1.10 2.33 -20.11
N LEU A 45 -0.51 1.92 -18.99
CA LEU A 45 0.80 1.32 -18.94
C LEU A 45 0.64 -0.19 -19.05
N THR A 46 1.25 -0.80 -20.05
CA THR A 46 1.23 -2.24 -20.33
C THR A 46 2.62 -2.86 -20.19
N GLY A 47 2.69 -4.19 -20.18
CA GLY A 47 3.97 -4.90 -20.10
C GLY A 47 4.55 -4.96 -18.68
N ILE A 48 3.71 -4.89 -17.67
CA ILE A 48 4.07 -5.16 -16.28
C ILE A 48 4.19 -6.68 -16.14
N PRO A 49 5.30 -7.21 -15.59
CA PRO A 49 5.44 -8.64 -15.34
C PRO A 49 4.37 -9.13 -14.36
N PRO A 50 3.75 -10.30 -14.61
CA PRO A 50 2.80 -10.89 -13.68
C PRO A 50 3.46 -11.10 -12.30
N ALA A 51 2.85 -10.55 -11.27
CA ALA A 51 3.30 -10.67 -9.88
C ALA A 51 2.09 -10.62 -8.93
N PRO A 52 2.24 -11.00 -7.66
CA PRO A 52 1.19 -10.78 -6.66
C PRO A 52 0.83 -9.29 -6.56
N ARG A 53 -0.45 -9.01 -6.27
CA ARG A 53 -0.91 -7.62 -6.08
C ARG A 53 -0.05 -6.90 -5.02
N GLY A 54 0.19 -5.63 -5.23
CA GLY A 54 1.00 -4.81 -4.32
C GLY A 54 2.51 -4.94 -4.50
N VAL A 55 3.00 -5.91 -5.31
CA VAL A 55 4.44 -6.10 -5.56
C VAL A 55 4.98 -5.17 -6.65
N PRO A 56 4.34 -5.04 -7.83
CA PRO A 56 4.82 -4.11 -8.84
C PRO A 56 4.81 -2.68 -8.35
N GLN A 57 5.85 -1.91 -8.66
CA GLN A 57 5.97 -0.50 -8.31
C GLN A 57 5.88 0.34 -9.57
N ILE A 58 4.85 1.19 -9.63
CA ILE A 58 4.58 2.07 -10.76
C ILE A 58 4.71 3.51 -10.27
N GLU A 59 5.77 4.19 -10.74
CA GLU A 59 5.97 5.60 -10.46
C GLU A 59 5.14 6.43 -11.43
N VAL A 60 4.19 7.21 -10.90
CA VAL A 60 3.44 8.20 -11.66
C VAL A 60 4.00 9.58 -11.35
N THR A 61 4.43 10.28 -12.39
CA THR A 61 5.04 11.61 -12.29
C THR A 61 4.17 12.64 -13.00
N PHE A 62 3.88 13.71 -12.31
CA PHE A 62 3.28 14.93 -12.84
C PHE A 62 4.40 15.97 -13.02
N ASP A 63 4.55 16.47 -14.22
CA ASP A 63 5.52 17.50 -14.59
C ASP A 63 4.78 18.65 -15.28
N ILE A 64 4.71 19.80 -14.64
CA ILE A 64 4.05 21.00 -15.17
C ILE A 64 5.13 21.97 -15.59
N ASP A 65 5.18 22.25 -16.89
CA ASP A 65 6.18 23.17 -17.45
C ASP A 65 5.85 24.65 -17.16
N ALA A 66 6.75 25.54 -17.56
CA ALA A 66 6.57 26.98 -17.38
C ALA A 66 5.38 27.57 -18.16
N ASN A 67 4.88 26.86 -19.17
CA ASN A 67 3.70 27.27 -19.96
C ASN A 67 2.39 26.70 -19.39
N GLY A 68 2.46 25.92 -18.29
CA GLY A 68 1.31 25.29 -17.68
C GLY A 68 0.86 24.01 -18.38
N ILE A 69 1.65 23.44 -19.27
CA ILE A 69 1.38 22.13 -19.89
C ILE A 69 1.68 21.05 -18.87
N VAL A 70 0.75 20.16 -18.64
CA VAL A 70 0.87 19.04 -17.69
C VAL A 70 1.29 17.78 -18.44
N HIS A 71 2.48 17.29 -18.16
CA HIS A 71 2.97 15.99 -18.62
C HIS A 71 2.80 14.98 -17.52
N VAL A 72 2.06 13.91 -17.79
CA VAL A 72 1.87 12.80 -16.84
C VAL A 72 2.50 11.56 -17.42
N SER A 73 3.43 10.97 -16.69
CA SER A 73 4.09 9.73 -17.07
C SER A 73 3.90 8.67 -16.00
N ALA A 74 3.74 7.43 -16.44
CA ALA A 74 3.74 6.25 -15.58
C ALA A 74 4.89 5.34 -16.01
N LYS A 75 5.69 4.88 -15.04
CA LYS A 75 6.85 4.02 -15.26
C LYS A 75 6.82 2.82 -14.33
N ASP A 76 6.93 1.64 -14.88
CA ASP A 76 7.21 0.43 -14.11
C ASP A 76 8.69 0.43 -13.68
N MET A 77 8.92 0.45 -12.38
CA MET A 77 10.27 0.55 -11.80
C MET A 77 11.11 -0.71 -12.03
N ALA A 78 10.47 -1.87 -12.22
CA ALA A 78 11.16 -3.14 -12.44
C ALA A 78 11.65 -3.30 -13.88
N THR A 79 10.81 -2.98 -14.87
CA THR A 79 11.12 -3.16 -16.30
C THR A 79 11.66 -1.91 -16.97
N GLY A 80 11.38 -0.73 -16.40
CA GLY A 80 11.67 0.56 -17.02
C GLY A 80 10.65 0.97 -18.09
N ASN A 81 9.64 0.14 -18.39
CA ASN A 81 8.57 0.50 -19.31
C ASN A 81 7.85 1.75 -18.86
N SER A 82 7.63 2.68 -19.77
CA SER A 82 6.95 3.93 -19.45
C SER A 82 5.96 4.33 -20.54
N GLN A 83 4.90 5.00 -20.12
CA GLN A 83 3.93 5.67 -20.97
C GLN A 83 3.68 7.08 -20.45
N GLN A 84 3.33 7.99 -21.34
CA GLN A 84 3.06 9.38 -20.96
C GLN A 84 1.92 9.97 -21.78
N VAL A 85 1.28 10.97 -21.20
CA VAL A 85 0.30 11.83 -21.86
C VAL A 85 0.64 13.29 -21.58
N SER A 86 0.46 14.16 -22.57
CA SER A 86 0.57 15.61 -22.41
C SER A 86 -0.81 16.25 -22.50
N ILE A 87 -1.16 17.01 -21.49
CA ILE A 87 -2.45 17.69 -21.33
C ILE A 87 -2.21 19.16 -21.57
N THR A 88 -2.71 19.67 -22.69
CA THR A 88 -2.54 21.06 -23.10
C THR A 88 -3.61 21.97 -22.49
N ALA A 89 -3.35 23.26 -22.47
CA ALA A 89 -4.16 24.30 -21.83
C ALA A 89 -5.63 24.41 -22.34
N SER A 90 -6.02 23.72 -23.43
CA SER A 90 -7.40 23.68 -23.91
C SER A 90 -8.40 23.03 -22.92
N THR A 91 -7.88 22.41 -21.85
CA THR A 91 -8.67 21.78 -20.79
C THR A 91 -8.76 22.63 -19.52
N ASN A 92 -8.17 23.84 -19.52
CA ASN A 92 -8.19 24.70 -18.34
C ASN A 92 -9.64 25.09 -17.97
N LEU A 93 -9.90 25.10 -16.66
CA LEU A 93 -11.16 25.61 -16.12
C LEU A 93 -11.16 27.14 -16.17
N THR A 94 -12.32 27.73 -16.43
CA THR A 94 -12.53 29.17 -16.24
C THR A 94 -12.59 29.48 -14.74
N ASP A 95 -12.39 30.73 -14.35
CA ASP A 95 -12.46 31.14 -12.94
C ASP A 95 -13.84 30.80 -12.32
N GLU A 96 -14.91 30.95 -13.10
CA GLU A 96 -16.26 30.58 -12.67
C GLU A 96 -16.44 29.07 -12.46
N GLU A 97 -15.80 28.24 -13.29
CA GLU A 97 -15.81 26.79 -13.16
C GLU A 97 -14.99 26.35 -11.95
N ILE A 98 -13.87 27.04 -11.67
CA ILE A 98 -13.04 26.80 -10.46
C ILE A 98 -13.86 27.12 -9.21
N ASP A 99 -14.47 28.31 -9.15
CA ASP A 99 -15.29 28.71 -8.00
C ASP A 99 -16.48 27.77 -7.76
N ARG A 100 -17.10 27.28 -8.83
CA ARG A 100 -18.17 26.29 -8.74
C ARG A 100 -17.64 24.97 -8.17
N ALA A 101 -16.54 24.46 -8.70
CA ALA A 101 -15.93 23.20 -8.26
C ALA A 101 -15.52 23.25 -6.78
N VAL A 102 -14.98 24.38 -6.31
CA VAL A 102 -14.62 24.59 -4.88
C VAL A 102 -15.88 24.57 -4.02
N LYS A 103 -16.93 25.34 -4.38
CA LYS A 103 -18.19 25.36 -3.62
C LYS A 103 -18.90 24.00 -3.58
N GLU A 104 -18.89 23.27 -4.69
CA GLU A 104 -19.43 21.91 -4.75
C GLU A 104 -18.63 20.94 -3.87
N ALA A 105 -17.29 21.06 -3.86
CA ALA A 105 -16.44 20.25 -2.99
C ALA A 105 -16.71 20.55 -1.50
N GLU A 106 -16.84 21.82 -1.12
CA GLU A 106 -17.17 22.22 0.25
C GLU A 106 -18.57 21.71 0.66
N ALA A 107 -19.56 21.83 -0.22
CA ALA A 107 -20.94 21.40 0.07
C ALA A 107 -21.07 19.89 0.27
N HIS A 108 -20.22 19.10 -0.37
CA HIS A 108 -20.25 17.64 -0.31
C HIS A 108 -19.10 17.02 0.50
N ALA A 109 -18.27 17.84 1.17
CA ALA A 109 -17.07 17.37 1.85
C ALA A 109 -17.33 16.26 2.87
N GLU A 110 -18.40 16.38 3.67
CA GLU A 110 -18.74 15.35 4.66
C GLU A 110 -19.28 14.07 4.01
N GLU A 111 -20.07 14.17 2.96
CA GLU A 111 -20.59 13.03 2.22
C GLU A 111 -19.46 12.27 1.53
N ASP A 112 -18.57 12.97 0.86
CA ASP A 112 -17.43 12.39 0.17
C ASP A 112 -16.46 11.75 1.16
N LYS A 113 -16.21 12.37 2.32
CA LYS A 113 -15.40 11.80 3.39
C LYS A 113 -15.98 10.49 3.91
N LYS A 114 -17.29 10.41 4.12
CA LYS A 114 -17.95 9.17 4.52
C LYS A 114 -17.81 8.07 3.48
N LYS A 115 -18.05 8.40 2.20
CA LYS A 115 -17.86 7.44 1.10
C LYS A 115 -16.42 6.94 0.99
N LYS A 116 -15.46 7.85 1.14
CA LYS A 116 -14.03 7.48 1.14
C LYS A 116 -13.70 6.54 2.30
N GLU A 117 -14.13 6.86 3.52
CA GLU A 117 -13.96 6.01 4.69
C GLU A 117 -14.58 4.62 4.49
N GLU A 118 -15.79 4.56 3.92
CA GLU A 118 -16.45 3.29 3.59
C GLU A 118 -15.61 2.44 2.65
N ILE A 119 -15.10 3.04 1.57
CA ILE A 119 -14.26 2.35 0.59
C ILE A 119 -12.94 1.91 1.22
N GLU A 120 -12.29 2.76 2.03
CA GLU A 120 -11.06 2.42 2.73
C GLU A 120 -11.24 1.25 3.70
N VAL A 121 -12.33 1.23 4.46
CA VAL A 121 -12.66 0.11 5.37
C VAL A 121 -12.84 -1.17 4.59
N ARG A 122 -13.58 -1.15 3.47
CA ARG A 122 -13.78 -2.33 2.62
C ARG A 122 -12.47 -2.82 2.02
N ASN A 123 -11.67 -1.93 1.44
CA ASN A 123 -10.37 -2.28 0.84
C ASN A 123 -9.41 -2.87 1.87
N ASN A 124 -9.39 -2.32 3.09
CA ASN A 124 -8.56 -2.83 4.18
C ASN A 124 -9.02 -4.23 4.62
N ALA A 125 -10.34 -4.44 4.75
CA ALA A 125 -10.91 -5.75 5.09
C ALA A 125 -10.60 -6.81 4.03
N GLU A 126 -10.77 -6.49 2.74
CA GLU A 126 -10.44 -7.39 1.63
C GLU A 126 -8.94 -7.72 1.58
N SER A 127 -8.09 -6.72 1.83
CA SER A 127 -6.63 -6.91 1.88
C SER A 127 -6.23 -7.79 3.05
N LEU A 128 -6.85 -7.62 4.21
CA LEU A 128 -6.60 -8.46 5.38
C LEU A 128 -7.04 -9.91 5.13
N VAL A 129 -8.21 -10.12 4.54
CA VAL A 129 -8.69 -11.46 4.16
C VAL A 129 -7.70 -12.13 3.23
N TYR A 130 -7.29 -11.47 2.15
CA TYR A 130 -6.33 -12.00 1.19
C TYR A 130 -4.99 -12.37 1.85
N ASN A 131 -4.42 -11.46 2.64
CA ASN A 131 -3.17 -11.71 3.33
C ASN A 131 -3.29 -12.86 4.35
N SER A 132 -4.42 -12.95 5.05
CA SER A 132 -4.68 -14.01 6.02
C SER A 132 -4.80 -15.38 5.34
N GLU A 133 -5.50 -15.49 4.22
CA GLU A 133 -5.59 -16.72 3.44
C GLU A 133 -4.24 -17.17 2.89
N LYS A 134 -3.47 -16.22 2.36
CA LYS A 134 -2.12 -16.48 1.87
C LYS A 134 -1.21 -17.00 2.99
N THR A 135 -1.22 -16.31 4.13
CA THR A 135 -0.40 -16.70 5.28
C THR A 135 -0.81 -18.05 5.84
N LEU A 136 -2.12 -18.37 5.92
CA LEU A 136 -2.58 -19.70 6.30
C LEU A 136 -2.04 -20.80 5.39
N THR A 137 -1.96 -20.51 4.08
CA THR A 137 -1.40 -21.44 3.10
C THR A 137 0.10 -21.63 3.29
N GLU A 138 0.83 -20.54 3.55
CA GLU A 138 2.29 -20.55 3.78
C GLU A 138 2.69 -21.22 5.11
N LEU A 139 1.85 -21.05 6.15
CA LEU A 139 2.09 -21.65 7.45
C LEU A 139 1.84 -23.17 7.45
N GLY A 140 0.88 -23.66 6.65
CA GLY A 140 0.58 -25.08 6.49
C GLY A 140 0.46 -25.80 7.83
N ASP A 141 1.36 -26.77 8.08
CA ASP A 141 1.38 -27.61 9.29
C ASP A 141 2.05 -26.95 10.50
N LYS A 142 2.53 -25.70 10.38
CA LYS A 142 3.20 -24.97 11.49
C LYS A 142 2.22 -24.45 12.54
N ILE A 143 0.94 -24.46 12.25
CA ILE A 143 -0.16 -24.09 13.15
C ILE A 143 -1.06 -25.26 13.42
N SER A 144 -1.65 -25.31 14.61
CA SER A 144 -2.59 -26.37 14.97
C SER A 144 -3.88 -26.28 14.15
N GLY A 145 -4.57 -27.43 13.95
CA GLY A 145 -5.85 -27.45 13.25
C GLY A 145 -6.91 -26.56 13.90
N GLU A 146 -6.87 -26.40 15.23
CA GLU A 146 -7.78 -25.51 15.96
C GLU A 146 -7.49 -24.03 15.66
N GLU A 147 -6.23 -23.63 15.58
CA GLU A 147 -5.83 -22.26 15.26
C GLU A 147 -6.18 -21.92 13.82
N LYS A 148 -5.94 -22.86 12.91
CA LYS A 148 -6.34 -22.71 11.50
C LYS A 148 -7.86 -22.51 11.38
N ALA A 149 -8.67 -23.34 12.04
CA ALA A 149 -10.12 -23.25 12.02
C ALA A 149 -10.64 -21.92 12.61
N LYS A 150 -9.98 -21.36 13.64
CA LYS A 150 -10.31 -20.04 14.19
C LYS A 150 -10.11 -18.93 13.16
N VAL A 151 -8.95 -18.89 12.49
CA VAL A 151 -8.68 -17.87 11.46
C VAL A 151 -9.64 -18.03 10.28
N GLU A 152 -9.87 -19.24 9.80
CA GLU A 152 -10.82 -19.51 8.71
C GLU A 152 -12.24 -19.04 9.06
N THR A 153 -12.65 -19.21 10.31
CA THR A 153 -13.95 -18.73 10.79
C THR A 153 -14.02 -17.19 10.75
N GLU A 154 -12.99 -16.50 11.24
CA GLU A 154 -12.99 -15.03 11.22
C GLU A 154 -12.85 -14.49 9.80
N ILE A 155 -12.10 -15.16 8.90
CA ILE A 155 -12.08 -14.82 7.47
C ILE A 155 -13.49 -14.92 6.87
N ALA A 156 -14.23 -16.00 7.17
CA ALA A 156 -15.61 -16.17 6.69
C ALA A 156 -16.53 -15.07 7.24
N ASN A 157 -16.36 -14.67 8.51
CA ASN A 157 -17.12 -13.58 9.12
C ASN A 157 -16.85 -12.24 8.42
N VAL A 158 -15.59 -11.92 8.11
CA VAL A 158 -15.24 -10.69 7.37
C VAL A 158 -15.82 -10.73 5.95
N LYS A 159 -15.69 -11.84 5.22
CA LYS A 159 -16.29 -12.01 3.88
C LYS A 159 -17.80 -11.80 3.91
N LYS A 160 -18.49 -12.39 4.89
CA LYS A 160 -19.94 -12.19 5.07
C LYS A 160 -20.30 -10.74 5.41
N ALA A 161 -19.50 -10.06 6.23
CA ALA A 161 -19.71 -8.64 6.54
C ALA A 161 -19.54 -7.76 5.28
N LEU A 162 -18.57 -8.10 4.40
CA LEU A 162 -18.33 -7.41 3.14
C LEU A 162 -19.48 -7.55 2.13
N GLU A 163 -20.31 -8.58 2.21
CA GLU A 163 -21.54 -8.72 1.40
C GLU A 163 -22.60 -7.66 1.77
N GLY A 164 -22.55 -7.17 3.01
CA GLY A 164 -23.45 -6.14 3.52
C GLY A 164 -22.95 -4.72 3.27
N SER A 165 -23.75 -3.72 3.70
CA SER A 165 -23.42 -2.29 3.63
C SER A 165 -23.11 -1.67 5.00
N ASP A 166 -23.12 -2.45 6.07
CA ASP A 166 -22.88 -1.97 7.43
C ASP A 166 -21.38 -1.89 7.71
N ILE A 167 -20.85 -0.66 7.65
CA ILE A 167 -19.44 -0.36 7.84
C ILE A 167 -18.94 -0.70 9.24
N GLU A 168 -19.79 -0.51 10.25
CA GLU A 168 -19.43 -0.82 11.62
C GLU A 168 -19.26 -2.34 11.82
N ASN A 169 -20.14 -3.11 11.21
CA ASN A 169 -20.02 -4.57 11.21
C ASN A 169 -18.74 -5.05 10.49
N ILE A 170 -18.36 -4.41 9.38
CA ILE A 170 -17.11 -4.71 8.68
C ILE A 170 -15.90 -4.40 9.56
N LYS A 171 -15.87 -3.23 10.22
CA LYS A 171 -14.80 -2.84 11.16
C LYS A 171 -14.65 -3.87 12.27
N GLN A 172 -15.74 -4.22 12.95
CA GLN A 172 -15.73 -5.18 14.05
C GLN A 172 -15.26 -6.58 13.63
N ALA A 173 -15.69 -7.06 12.47
CA ALA A 173 -15.23 -8.34 11.94
C ALA A 173 -13.74 -8.29 11.59
N THR A 174 -13.26 -7.20 11.01
CA THR A 174 -11.87 -6.98 10.67
C THR A 174 -10.97 -6.93 11.91
N GLU A 175 -11.40 -6.26 12.98
CA GLU A 175 -10.69 -6.22 14.26
C GLU A 175 -10.56 -7.61 14.91
N LYS A 176 -11.62 -8.43 14.86
CA LYS A 176 -11.58 -9.80 15.37
C LYS A 176 -10.58 -10.66 14.61
N LEU A 177 -10.61 -10.61 13.27
CA LEU A 177 -9.65 -11.32 12.44
C LEU A 177 -8.21 -10.88 12.75
N THR A 178 -7.99 -9.57 12.87
CA THR A 178 -6.69 -9.01 13.24
C THR A 178 -6.21 -9.55 14.58
N THR A 179 -7.07 -9.56 15.60
CA THR A 179 -6.74 -10.07 16.95
C THR A 179 -6.34 -11.54 16.92
N VAL A 180 -7.13 -12.38 16.26
CA VAL A 180 -6.84 -13.83 16.14
C VAL A 180 -5.51 -14.05 15.38
N PHE A 181 -5.26 -13.25 14.36
CA PHE A 181 -4.04 -13.34 13.59
C PHE A 181 -2.80 -12.93 14.39
N TYR A 182 -2.92 -11.91 15.22
CA TYR A 182 -1.86 -11.50 16.16
C TYR A 182 -1.55 -12.57 17.19
N GLU A 183 -2.56 -13.19 17.80
CA GLU A 183 -2.37 -14.26 18.78
C GLU A 183 -1.60 -15.45 18.20
N ILE A 184 -1.90 -15.82 16.95
CA ILE A 184 -1.21 -16.92 16.26
C ILE A 184 0.23 -16.53 15.89
N SER A 185 0.42 -15.33 15.41
CA SER A 185 1.75 -14.80 15.06
C SER A 185 2.67 -14.75 16.30
N GLU A 186 2.14 -14.30 17.44
CA GLU A 186 2.88 -14.26 18.72
C GLU A 186 3.30 -15.65 19.17
N LYS A 187 2.40 -16.63 19.09
CA LYS A 187 2.68 -18.02 19.45
C LYS A 187 3.75 -18.63 18.55
N LEU A 188 3.66 -18.39 17.23
CA LEU A 188 4.66 -18.87 16.27
C LEU A 188 6.04 -18.26 16.53
N TYR A 189 6.05 -16.96 16.86
CA TYR A 189 7.30 -16.29 17.20
C TYR A 189 7.95 -16.90 18.47
N LYS A 190 7.15 -17.13 19.52
CA LYS A 190 7.61 -17.77 20.76
C LYS A 190 8.08 -19.21 20.51
N ALA A 191 7.34 -20.00 19.75
CA ALA A 191 7.73 -21.38 19.42
C ALA A 191 9.01 -21.44 18.60
N ASN A 192 9.21 -20.52 17.65
CA ASN A 192 10.46 -20.43 16.89
C ASN A 192 11.64 -19.95 17.75
N ALA A 193 11.42 -19.00 18.68
CA ALA A 193 12.44 -18.54 19.61
C ALA A 193 12.88 -19.64 20.58
N GLU A 194 11.93 -20.44 21.09
CA GLU A 194 12.22 -21.60 21.94
C GLU A 194 12.96 -22.71 21.17
N ALA A 195 12.59 -22.98 19.92
CA ALA A 195 13.26 -23.95 19.07
C ALA A 195 14.71 -23.52 18.73
N GLN A 196 14.95 -22.23 18.51
CA GLN A 196 16.30 -21.70 18.29
C GLN A 196 17.11 -21.62 19.60
N GLY A 197 16.49 -21.33 20.73
CA GLY A 197 17.13 -21.35 22.05
C GLY A 197 17.55 -22.75 22.46
N ALA A 198 16.77 -23.78 22.14
CA ALA A 198 17.11 -25.18 22.39
C ALA A 198 18.22 -25.70 21.46
N ALA A 199 18.34 -25.19 20.24
CA ALA A 199 19.43 -25.55 19.31
C ALA A 199 20.76 -24.87 19.65
N ASN A 200 20.73 -23.71 20.32
CA ASN A 200 21.96 -22.98 20.75
C ASN A 200 22.46 -23.35 22.15
N GLY A 201 21.77 -24.22 22.86
CA GLY A 201 22.19 -24.69 24.19
C GLY A 201 23.38 -25.68 24.18
N ALA A 202 23.94 -26.06 23.02
CA ALA A 202 25.00 -27.04 22.89
C ALA A 202 26.37 -26.50 22.45
N GLN A 203 26.53 -25.16 22.25
CA GLN A 203 27.89 -24.62 21.98
C GLN A 203 28.04 -23.20 22.55
N GLY A 204 29.05 -23.06 23.37
CA GLY A 204 29.39 -22.03 24.32
C GLY A 204 29.48 -20.59 23.81
N ALA A 205 29.16 -19.73 24.74
CA ALA A 205 29.73 -18.39 25.03
C ALA A 205 30.19 -17.52 23.85
N GLY A 206 29.37 -16.55 23.53
CA GLY A 206 29.71 -15.38 22.71
C GLY A 206 28.57 -14.39 22.77
N ASN A 207 28.63 -13.55 23.81
CA ASN A 207 27.67 -12.47 24.04
C ASN A 207 27.94 -11.32 23.06
N ASP A 208 27.13 -11.13 22.05
CA ASP A 208 26.92 -9.81 21.39
C ASP A 208 25.65 -9.85 20.54
N GLY A 209 24.53 -9.60 21.21
CA GLY A 209 23.26 -9.29 20.54
C GLY A 209 22.95 -7.78 20.64
N PRO A 210 22.21 -7.18 19.70
CA PRO A 210 21.92 -5.75 19.72
C PRO A 210 21.16 -5.37 21.00
N LYS A 211 21.65 -4.36 21.69
CA LYS A 211 21.02 -3.82 22.90
C LYS A 211 19.78 -3.01 22.53
N VAL A 212 18.64 -3.38 23.09
CA VAL A 212 17.34 -2.69 22.89
C VAL A 212 17.00 -1.91 24.16
N ASP A 213 16.54 -0.68 24.04
CA ASP A 213 16.04 0.10 25.18
C ASP A 213 14.63 -0.32 25.61
N GLN A 214 14.16 0.22 26.71
CA GLN A 214 12.82 -0.05 27.24
C GLN A 214 11.67 0.44 26.34
N ASN A 215 11.98 1.15 25.24
CA ASN A 215 11.03 1.66 24.24
C ASN A 215 11.15 0.95 22.88
N GLY A 216 11.93 -0.14 22.77
CA GLY A 216 12.03 -0.95 21.57
C GLY A 216 12.97 -0.41 20.48
N ASN A 217 13.80 0.59 20.76
CA ASN A 217 14.77 1.11 19.80
C ASN A 217 16.10 0.33 19.87
N VAL A 218 16.60 -0.08 18.72
CA VAL A 218 17.88 -0.81 18.58
C VAL A 218 19.02 0.20 18.51
N TYR A 219 19.96 0.13 19.49
CA TYR A 219 21.23 0.86 19.48
C TYR A 219 22.35 -0.10 19.17
N ASP A 220 23.26 0.31 18.32
CA ASP A 220 24.42 -0.42 17.79
C ASP A 220 24.10 -1.36 16.62
N ALA A 221 24.15 -0.76 15.42
CA ALA A 221 24.56 -1.45 14.23
C ALA A 221 26.06 -1.17 14.06
N ASP A 222 26.93 -2.11 14.37
CA ASP A 222 28.34 -2.05 14.02
C ASP A 222 28.47 -2.06 12.48
N TYR A 223 28.64 -0.87 11.95
CA TYR A 223 28.90 -0.65 10.53
C TYR A 223 30.42 -0.71 10.33
N LYS A 224 30.93 -1.83 9.82
CA LYS A 224 32.31 -1.91 9.31
C LYS A 224 32.37 -1.27 7.94
N VAL A 225 32.96 -0.08 7.87
CA VAL A 225 33.42 0.51 6.60
C VAL A 225 34.69 -0.25 6.21
N GLU A 226 34.64 -1.03 5.13
CA GLU A 226 35.87 -1.45 4.44
C GLU A 226 36.38 -0.26 3.64
N GLU A 227 37.47 0.36 4.10
CA GLU A 227 38.27 1.28 3.31
C GLU A 227 38.95 0.49 2.20
N ASP A 228 38.47 0.61 0.97
CA ASP A 228 39.22 0.24 -0.22
C ASP A 228 40.43 1.18 -0.36
N GLY A 229 41.55 0.72 0.20
CA GLY A 229 42.85 1.32 -0.06
C GLY A 229 43.28 1.08 -1.49
N ASN A 230 43.17 2.11 -2.32
CA ASN A 230 43.95 2.17 -3.54
C ASN A 230 44.67 3.51 -3.65
N ASP A 231 45.79 3.59 -2.90
CA ASP A 231 46.87 4.47 -3.21
C ASP A 231 47.96 3.64 -3.88
N LYS A 232 48.25 3.91 -5.16
CA LYS A 232 49.61 3.95 -5.79
C LYS A 232 49.57 3.90 -7.31
N LYS A 233 49.84 4.89 -7.95
CA LYS A 233 50.96 5.47 -8.67
C LYS A 233 50.50 6.41 -9.73
#